data_6c01efb6f0172857decbe9fc75edc886
#
_entry.id   6c01efb6f0172857decbe9fc75edc886
#
_cell.length_a   1.000
_cell.length_b   1.000
_cell.length_c   1.000
_cell.angle_alpha   90.00
_cell.angle_beta   90.00
_cell.angle_gamma   90.00
#
_symmetry.space_group_name_H-M   'P 1'
#
loop_
_entity.id
_entity.type
_entity.pdbx_description
1 polymer ?
#
loop_
_entity_poly.entity_id
_entity_poly.type
_entity_poly.pdbx_seq_one_letter_code
_entity_poly.pdbx_strand_id
1 'polypeptide(L)'
;MELIISILFFALAVTVCIQLFAKAHMLDGKTAAENGAIVKCEDFCEIYYGVLDDNPEVKDRMAAMAKVTGATVNDANDLIIYYDEEFNACDADVATYYLLFRDLGLDEATGLYSGYAKVLYDDPAKQDTIYELTVSKHVPNVLQ
;
A
#
# COMPACT_ATOMS: atom_id res chain seq x y z
N MET A 1 -3.17 54.12 18.90
CA MET A 1 -3.76 52.90 19.47
C MET A 1 -4.39 52.03 18.40
N GLU A 2 -5.24 52.52 17.51
CA GLU A 2 -5.88 51.76 16.44
C GLU A 2 -4.90 51.10 15.47
N LEU A 3 -3.81 51.80 15.13
CA LEU A 3 -2.81 51.30 14.19
C LEU A 3 -2.05 50.08 14.74
N ILE A 4 -1.76 50.07 16.04
CA ILE A 4 -1.07 48.94 16.72
C ILE A 4 -2.00 47.72 16.74
N ILE A 5 -3.29 47.89 17.03
CA ILE A 5 -4.29 46.87 17.08
C ILE A 5 -4.47 46.24 15.65
N SER A 6 -4.53 47.07 14.61
CA SER A 6 -4.64 46.62 13.23
C SER A 6 -3.44 45.80 12.79
N ILE A 7 -2.22 46.21 13.14
CA ILE A 7 -0.99 45.44 12.84
C ILE A 7 -1.00 44.10 13.57
N LEU A 8 -1.44 44.07 14.82
CA LEU A 8 -1.54 42.83 15.61
C LEU A 8 -2.52 41.85 15.00
N PHE A 9 -3.72 42.29 14.59
CA PHE A 9 -4.70 41.45 13.92
C PHE A 9 -4.18 40.94 12.58
N PHE A 10 -3.49 41.78 11.81
CA PHE A 10 -2.89 41.37 10.54
C PHE A 10 -1.81 40.32 10.75
N ALA A 11 -0.93 40.49 11.73
CA ALA A 11 0.10 39.52 12.06
C ALA A 11 -0.49 38.16 12.48
N LEU A 12 -1.55 38.15 13.29
CA LEU A 12 -2.27 36.95 13.69
C LEU A 12 -2.91 36.24 12.45
N ALA A 13 -3.58 36.99 11.58
CA ALA A 13 -4.20 36.46 10.39
C ALA A 13 -3.17 35.79 9.46
N VAL A 14 -2.05 36.45 9.22
CA VAL A 14 -0.96 35.89 8.39
C VAL A 14 -0.39 34.61 9.00
N THR A 15 -0.18 34.59 10.33
CA THR A 15 0.33 33.41 11.03
C THR A 15 -0.61 32.21 10.87
N VAL A 16 -1.91 32.41 11.01
CA VAL A 16 -2.92 31.37 10.82
C VAL A 16 -2.94 30.88 9.36
N CYS A 17 -2.86 31.78 8.40
CA CYS A 17 -2.80 31.42 6.98
C CYS A 17 -1.57 30.55 6.66
N ILE A 18 -0.39 30.92 7.17
CA ILE A 18 0.84 30.13 6.96
C ILE A 18 0.69 28.72 7.55
N GLN A 19 0.12 28.60 8.75
CA GLN A 19 -0.11 27.30 9.39
C GLN A 19 -1.10 26.44 8.58
N LEU A 20 -2.16 27.03 8.03
CA LEU A 20 -3.11 26.34 7.19
C LEU A 20 -2.48 25.84 5.88
N PHE A 21 -1.66 26.67 5.24
CA PHE A 21 -0.93 26.26 4.03
C PHE A 21 0.06 25.11 4.30
N ALA A 22 0.81 25.18 5.41
CA ALA A 22 1.73 24.11 5.79
C ALA A 22 0.99 22.79 6.03
N LYS A 23 -0.14 22.81 6.75
CA LYS A 23 -0.98 21.64 6.98
C LYS A 23 -1.60 21.09 5.69
N ALA A 24 -2.08 21.97 4.82
CA ALA A 24 -2.64 21.56 3.52
C ALA A 24 -1.61 20.84 2.66
N HIS A 25 -0.38 21.35 2.62
CA HIS A 25 0.71 20.72 1.86
C HIS A 25 1.11 19.34 2.42
N MET A 26 1.17 19.20 3.75
CA MET A 26 1.41 17.89 4.38
C MET A 26 0.28 16.90 4.11
N LEU A 27 -0.97 17.37 4.11
CA LEU A 27 -2.14 16.52 3.83
C LEU A 27 -2.17 16.06 2.38
N ASP A 28 -1.78 16.92 1.45
CA ASP A 28 -1.71 16.61 0.01
C ASP A 28 -0.71 15.48 -0.26
N GLY A 29 0.50 15.57 0.31
CA GLY A 29 1.50 14.52 0.20
C GLY A 29 1.03 13.18 0.80
N LYS A 30 0.35 13.22 1.95
CA LYS A 30 -0.22 12.02 2.57
C LYS A 30 -1.31 11.39 1.71
N THR A 31 -2.21 12.20 1.17
CA THR A 31 -3.30 11.74 0.30
C THR A 31 -2.76 11.14 -0.99
N ALA A 32 -1.71 11.71 -1.59
CA ALA A 32 -1.05 11.16 -2.76
C ALA A 32 -0.44 9.79 -2.48
N ALA A 33 0.25 9.62 -1.34
CA ALA A 33 0.80 8.35 -0.91
C ALA A 33 -0.30 7.29 -0.68
N GLU A 34 -1.39 7.66 -0.01
CA GLU A 34 -2.53 6.75 0.22
C GLU A 34 -3.18 6.32 -1.10
N ASN A 35 -3.42 7.23 -2.02
CA ASN A 35 -4.00 6.91 -3.33
C ASN A 35 -3.09 5.97 -4.15
N GLY A 36 -1.79 6.22 -4.19
CA GLY A 36 -0.84 5.34 -4.84
C GLY A 36 -0.81 3.95 -4.21
N ALA A 37 -0.83 3.87 -2.88
CA ALA A 37 -0.87 2.62 -2.14
C ALA A 37 -2.15 1.81 -2.42
N ILE A 38 -3.31 2.46 -2.47
CA ILE A 38 -4.59 1.82 -2.81
C ILE A 38 -4.52 1.16 -4.18
N VAL A 39 -4.12 1.91 -5.21
CA VAL A 39 -4.03 1.39 -6.59
C VAL A 39 -3.10 0.17 -6.65
N LYS A 40 -1.93 0.23 -6.00
CA LYS A 40 -0.99 -0.90 -6.01
C LYS A 40 -1.51 -2.11 -5.26
N CYS A 41 -2.20 -1.93 -4.13
CA CYS A 41 -2.83 -3.04 -3.42
C CYS A 41 -3.95 -3.67 -4.25
N GLU A 42 -4.78 -2.88 -4.91
CA GLU A 42 -5.85 -3.36 -5.80
C GLU A 42 -5.26 -4.15 -6.97
N ASP A 43 -4.24 -3.65 -7.65
CA ASP A 43 -3.54 -4.36 -8.73
C ASP A 43 -3.05 -5.75 -8.30
N PHE A 44 -2.43 -5.85 -7.12
CA PHE A 44 -1.95 -7.13 -6.59
C PHE A 44 -3.08 -8.09 -6.25
N CYS A 45 -4.18 -7.57 -5.69
CA CYS A 45 -5.36 -8.38 -5.38
C CYS A 45 -6.04 -8.90 -6.66
N GLU A 46 -6.12 -8.10 -7.72
CA GLU A 46 -6.66 -8.55 -9.02
C GLU A 46 -5.79 -9.64 -9.64
N ILE A 47 -4.47 -9.49 -9.60
CA ILE A 47 -3.54 -10.51 -10.10
C ILE A 47 -3.69 -11.80 -9.27
N TYR A 48 -3.83 -11.69 -7.94
CA TYR A 48 -4.07 -12.83 -7.07
C TYR A 48 -5.33 -13.60 -7.46
N TYR A 49 -6.44 -12.91 -7.73
CA TYR A 49 -7.67 -13.53 -8.22
C TYR A 49 -7.46 -14.27 -9.53
N GLY A 50 -6.65 -13.73 -10.43
CA GLY A 50 -6.37 -14.33 -11.72
C GLY A 50 -5.52 -15.60 -11.65
N VAL A 51 -4.64 -15.73 -10.66
CA VAL A 51 -3.73 -16.87 -10.53
C VAL A 51 -4.27 -17.99 -9.63
N LEU A 52 -5.32 -17.73 -8.84
CA LEU A 52 -5.87 -18.68 -7.87
C LEU A 52 -6.38 -19.97 -8.51
N ASP A 53 -7.07 -19.88 -9.64
CA ASP A 53 -7.74 -21.02 -10.26
C ASP A 53 -6.74 -21.99 -10.92
N ASP A 54 -5.60 -21.47 -11.38
CA ASP A 54 -4.58 -22.24 -12.11
C ASP A 54 -3.46 -22.79 -11.20
N ASN A 55 -3.33 -22.24 -9.97
CA ASN A 55 -2.20 -22.54 -9.09
C ASN A 55 -2.70 -22.91 -7.68
N PRO A 56 -2.95 -24.19 -7.39
CA PRO A 56 -3.52 -24.61 -6.10
C PRO A 56 -2.58 -24.41 -4.91
N GLU A 57 -1.26 -24.45 -5.13
CA GLU A 57 -0.29 -24.27 -4.05
C GLU A 57 0.15 -22.82 -3.88
N VAL A 58 0.35 -22.39 -2.63
CA VAL A 58 0.81 -21.03 -2.28
C VAL A 58 2.09 -20.66 -3.02
N LYS A 59 3.07 -21.58 -3.04
CA LYS A 59 4.36 -21.34 -3.69
C LYS A 59 4.23 -21.08 -5.20
N ASP A 60 3.36 -21.83 -5.88
CA ASP A 60 3.15 -21.69 -7.32
C ASP A 60 2.40 -20.40 -7.64
N ARG A 61 1.43 -20.02 -6.80
CA ARG A 61 0.74 -18.72 -6.91
C ARG A 61 1.71 -17.56 -6.73
N MET A 62 2.56 -17.60 -5.72
CA MET A 62 3.53 -16.53 -5.48
C MET A 62 4.55 -16.43 -6.62
N ALA A 63 5.01 -17.55 -7.18
CA ALA A 63 5.88 -17.55 -8.35
C ALA A 63 5.19 -17.00 -9.60
N ALA A 64 3.92 -17.33 -9.81
CA ALA A 64 3.12 -16.81 -10.93
C ALA A 64 2.90 -15.29 -10.80
N MET A 65 2.54 -14.83 -9.61
CA MET A 65 2.39 -13.39 -9.33
C MET A 65 3.70 -12.63 -9.51
N ALA A 66 4.82 -13.16 -9.00
CA ALA A 66 6.14 -12.56 -9.15
C ALA A 66 6.54 -12.35 -10.61
N LYS A 67 6.19 -13.32 -11.47
CA LYS A 67 6.46 -13.25 -12.92
C LYS A 67 5.67 -12.12 -13.60
N VAL A 68 4.47 -11.84 -13.14
CA VAL A 68 3.61 -10.79 -13.71
C VAL A 68 3.97 -9.42 -13.16
N THR A 69 4.23 -9.32 -11.86
CA THR A 69 4.45 -8.04 -11.16
C THR A 69 5.90 -7.57 -11.20
N GLY A 70 6.85 -8.48 -11.42
CA GLY A 70 8.27 -8.20 -11.24
C GLY A 70 8.71 -8.17 -9.77
N ALA A 71 7.83 -8.55 -8.83
CA ALA A 71 8.15 -8.63 -7.41
C ALA A 71 9.13 -9.77 -7.11
N THR A 72 9.84 -9.64 -5.99
CA THR A 72 10.71 -10.70 -5.47
C THR A 72 9.97 -11.53 -4.44
N VAL A 73 10.20 -12.85 -4.44
CA VAL A 73 9.67 -13.76 -3.43
C VAL A 73 10.73 -13.94 -2.35
N ASN A 74 10.39 -13.70 -1.08
CA ASN A 74 11.27 -13.93 0.04
C ASN A 74 11.19 -15.38 0.56
N ASP A 75 12.03 -15.72 1.55
CA ASP A 75 12.09 -17.06 2.14
C ASP A 75 10.78 -17.49 2.85
N ALA A 76 9.93 -16.51 3.20
CA ALA A 76 8.60 -16.73 3.79
C ALA A 76 7.48 -16.91 2.76
N ASN A 77 7.81 -16.92 1.46
CA ASN A 77 6.89 -16.88 0.33
C ASN A 77 6.01 -15.62 0.27
N ASP A 78 6.49 -14.50 0.81
CA ASP A 78 5.86 -13.20 0.59
C ASP A 78 6.43 -12.56 -0.67
N LEU A 79 5.60 -11.81 -1.39
CA LEU A 79 6.04 -10.96 -2.48
C LEU A 79 6.41 -9.58 -1.96
N ILE A 80 7.55 -9.08 -2.40
CA ILE A 80 8.02 -7.73 -2.08
C ILE A 80 8.38 -7.01 -3.38
N ILE A 81 7.88 -5.78 -3.51
CA ILE A 81 8.27 -4.87 -4.58
C ILE A 81 8.46 -3.47 -3.98
N TYR A 82 9.48 -2.77 -4.47
CA TYR A 82 9.88 -1.44 -4.01
C TYR A 82 9.42 -0.37 -4.98
N TYR A 83 9.02 0.78 -4.45
CA TYR A 83 8.51 1.92 -5.20
C TYR A 83 9.18 3.23 -4.77
N ASP A 84 9.38 4.12 -5.73
CA ASP A 84 9.79 5.51 -5.50
C ASP A 84 8.62 6.39 -5.00
N GLU A 85 8.84 7.69 -4.87
CA GLU A 85 7.82 8.66 -4.42
C GLU A 85 6.59 8.74 -5.33
N GLU A 86 6.74 8.46 -6.63
CA GLU A 86 5.67 8.44 -7.63
C GLU A 86 5.04 7.06 -7.84
N PHE A 87 5.36 6.08 -7.00
CA PHE A 87 4.92 4.68 -7.14
C PHE A 87 5.37 3.97 -8.42
N ASN A 88 6.52 4.37 -8.98
CA ASN A 88 7.20 3.57 -10.00
C ASN A 88 8.06 2.51 -9.33
N ALA A 89 8.10 1.31 -9.94
CA ALA A 89 8.97 0.25 -9.43
C ALA A 89 10.44 0.66 -9.50
N CYS A 90 11.18 0.44 -8.42
CA CYS A 90 12.59 0.81 -8.30
C CYS A 90 13.38 -0.23 -7.47
N ASP A 91 14.68 -0.01 -7.36
CA ASP A 91 15.53 -0.83 -6.49
C ASP A 91 15.35 -0.42 -5.02
N ALA A 92 15.61 -1.36 -4.10
CA ALA A 92 15.47 -1.13 -2.66
C ALA A 92 16.30 0.04 -2.13
N ASP A 93 17.45 0.32 -2.74
CA ASP A 93 18.39 1.38 -2.30
C ASP A 93 17.82 2.80 -2.46
N VAL A 94 16.83 2.98 -3.34
CA VAL A 94 16.22 4.28 -3.66
C VAL A 94 14.72 4.31 -3.37
N ALA A 95 14.21 3.27 -2.74
CA ALA A 95 12.80 3.12 -2.45
C ALA A 95 12.31 4.11 -1.38
N THR A 96 11.11 4.60 -1.56
CA THR A 96 10.36 5.35 -0.55
C THR A 96 9.30 4.48 0.10
N TYR A 97 8.75 3.54 -0.67
CA TYR A 97 7.72 2.61 -0.24
C TYR A 97 8.06 1.19 -0.65
N TYR A 98 7.50 0.22 0.06
CA TYR A 98 7.45 -1.14 -0.42
C TYR A 98 6.06 -1.75 -0.21
N LEU A 99 5.67 -2.62 -1.14
CA LEU A 99 4.46 -3.42 -1.03
C LEU A 99 4.86 -4.84 -0.63
N LEU A 100 4.18 -5.37 0.38
CA LEU A 100 4.25 -6.75 0.79
C LEU A 100 2.91 -7.42 0.50
N PHE A 101 2.93 -8.51 -0.26
CA PHE A 101 1.76 -9.36 -0.45
C PHE A 101 2.01 -10.72 0.18
N ARG A 102 1.06 -11.19 0.97
CA ARG A 102 1.09 -12.50 1.63
C ARG A 102 -0.15 -13.31 1.30
N ASP A 103 0.06 -14.54 0.84
CA ASP A 103 -1.00 -15.52 0.68
C ASP A 103 -1.17 -16.31 1.99
N LEU A 104 -2.36 -16.28 2.54
CA LEU A 104 -2.72 -17.01 3.77
C LEU A 104 -3.20 -18.44 3.46
N GLY A 105 -3.34 -18.79 2.19
CA GLY A 105 -3.78 -20.11 1.74
C GLY A 105 -5.29 -20.31 1.87
N LEU A 106 -5.67 -21.58 1.85
CA LEU A 106 -7.06 -22.04 1.98
C LEU A 106 -7.41 -22.25 3.44
N ASP A 107 -8.46 -21.60 3.90
CA ASP A 107 -9.14 -21.96 5.14
C ASP A 107 -10.12 -23.11 4.86
N GLU A 108 -9.78 -24.31 5.32
CA GLU A 108 -10.58 -25.52 5.08
C GLU A 108 -11.97 -25.46 5.74
N ALA A 109 -12.12 -24.66 6.79
CA ALA A 109 -13.41 -24.52 7.50
C ALA A 109 -14.43 -23.69 6.71
N THR A 110 -13.94 -22.68 5.98
CA THR A 110 -14.79 -21.74 5.21
C THR A 110 -14.72 -21.97 3.71
N GLY A 111 -13.72 -22.68 3.20
CA GLY A 111 -13.46 -22.83 1.77
C GLY A 111 -12.99 -21.54 1.10
N LEU A 112 -12.42 -20.62 1.87
CA LEU A 112 -11.92 -19.33 1.39
C LEU A 112 -10.41 -19.35 1.24
N TYR A 113 -9.94 -18.97 0.07
CA TYR A 113 -8.57 -18.51 -0.13
C TYR A 113 -8.48 -17.06 0.30
N SER A 114 -7.47 -16.73 1.07
CA SER A 114 -7.27 -15.36 1.58
C SER A 114 -5.83 -14.91 1.39
N GLY A 115 -5.66 -13.62 1.19
CA GLY A 115 -4.36 -12.96 1.13
C GLY A 115 -4.50 -11.49 1.54
N TYR A 116 -3.39 -10.82 1.75
CA TYR A 116 -3.40 -9.37 1.96
C TYR A 116 -2.23 -8.69 1.25
N ALA A 117 -2.51 -7.50 0.76
CA ALA A 117 -1.53 -6.56 0.24
C ALA A 117 -1.37 -5.42 1.23
N LYS A 118 -0.14 -5.01 1.50
CA LYS A 118 0.18 -3.95 2.45
C LYS A 118 1.28 -3.08 1.89
N VAL A 119 1.07 -1.76 1.91
CA VAL A 119 2.10 -0.78 1.54
C VAL A 119 2.60 -0.07 2.79
N LEU A 120 3.92 -0.01 2.90
CA LEU A 120 4.62 0.62 4.03
C LEU A 120 5.67 1.59 3.51
N TYR A 121 6.07 2.54 4.39
CA TYR A 121 7.28 3.33 4.13
C TYR A 121 8.53 2.45 4.25
N ASP A 122 9.48 2.63 3.34
CA ASP A 122 10.81 2.01 3.41
C ASP A 122 11.76 2.89 4.25
N ASP A 123 11.34 3.24 5.45
CA ASP A 123 12.10 4.00 6.42
C ASP A 123 12.01 3.29 7.78
N PRO A 124 13.14 2.82 8.34
CA PRO A 124 13.15 2.17 9.65
C PRO A 124 12.58 3.02 10.79
N ALA A 125 12.59 4.37 10.64
CA ALA A 125 12.02 5.31 11.59
C ALA A 125 10.52 5.53 11.40
N LYS A 126 9.97 5.18 10.24
CA LYS A 126 8.56 5.35 9.86
C LYS A 126 7.98 4.02 9.36
N GLN A 127 7.97 2.99 10.19
CA GLN A 127 7.37 1.71 9.82
C GLN A 127 5.83 1.75 9.87
N ASP A 128 5.24 2.85 9.48
CA ASP A 128 3.79 3.00 9.44
C ASP A 128 3.22 2.38 8.16
N THR A 129 2.15 1.62 8.33
CA THR A 129 1.36 1.13 7.21
C THR A 129 0.59 2.30 6.60
N ILE A 130 0.76 2.49 5.29
CA ILE A 130 0.03 3.50 4.53
C ILE A 130 -1.36 2.98 4.19
N TYR A 131 -1.42 1.75 3.69
CA TYR A 131 -2.66 1.10 3.31
C TYR A 131 -2.51 -0.42 3.37
N GLU A 132 -3.60 -1.09 3.72
CA GLU A 132 -3.69 -2.56 3.74
C GLU A 132 -5.03 -2.99 3.16
N LEU A 133 -5.02 -3.98 2.27
CA LEU A 133 -6.20 -4.56 1.66
C LEU A 133 -6.16 -6.08 1.81
N THR A 134 -7.20 -6.65 2.40
CA THR A 134 -7.39 -8.10 2.48
C THR A 134 -8.30 -8.55 1.35
N VAL A 135 -7.91 -9.63 0.70
CA VAL A 135 -8.65 -10.27 -0.40
C VAL A 135 -9.04 -11.68 0.00
N SER A 136 -10.26 -12.07 -0.33
CA SER A 136 -10.75 -13.45 -0.12
C SER A 136 -11.59 -13.91 -1.29
N LYS A 137 -11.38 -15.16 -1.73
CA LYS A 137 -12.13 -15.78 -2.82
C LYS A 137 -12.62 -17.16 -2.37
N HIS A 138 -13.92 -17.39 -2.50
CA HIS A 138 -14.48 -18.72 -2.33
C HIS A 138 -14.29 -19.52 -3.62
N VAL A 139 -13.60 -20.65 -3.51
CA VAL A 139 -13.51 -21.63 -4.59
C VAL A 139 -14.46 -22.76 -4.25
N PRO A 140 -15.57 -22.93 -4.98
CA PRO A 140 -16.50 -24.00 -4.70
C PRO A 140 -15.80 -25.35 -4.85
N ASN A 141 -15.85 -26.18 -3.82
CA ASN A 141 -15.46 -27.58 -3.92
C ASN A 141 -16.35 -28.22 -4.98
N VAL A 142 -15.79 -28.49 -6.14
CA VAL A 142 -16.42 -29.38 -7.11
C VAL A 142 -16.33 -30.76 -6.49
N LEU A 143 -17.40 -31.15 -5.81
CA LEU A 143 -17.58 -32.54 -5.36
C LEU A 143 -17.48 -33.43 -6.58
N GLN A 144 -16.37 -34.15 -6.68
CA GLN A 144 -16.24 -35.29 -7.62
C GLN A 144 -17.04 -36.46 -7.10
#